data_cbdb92b4159290deeea2bd1047d23f2f
#
_entry.id   cbdb92b4159290deeea2bd1047d23f2f
#
_cell.length_a   1.000
_cell.length_b   1.000
_cell.length_c   1.000
_cell.angle_alpha   90.00
_cell.angle_beta   90.00
_cell.angle_gamma   90.00
#
_symmetry.space_group_name_H-M   'P 1'
#
loop_
_entity.id
_entity.type
_entity.pdbx_description
1 polymer ?
#
loop_
_entity_poly.entity_id
_entity_poly.type
_entity_poly.pdbx_seq_one_letter_code
_entity_poly.pdbx_strand_id
1 'polypeptide(L)'
;MIRVVVQDGAIDFATETDRHDAGGHGATASFVGRVRGDDGVTQLFLEHHPQLTERGLADLAHAAADRWRLSALTLIHRVGAMAPGETIVLVLASSPHRAEALAACTFLIDRLKTDVMLWK
;
A
#
# COMPACT_ATOMS: atom_id res chain seq x y z
N MET A 1 -6.64 13.54 -0.44
CA MET A 1 -5.17 13.40 -0.17
C MET A 1 -4.69 12.05 -0.70
N ILE A 2 -3.67 12.06 -1.52
CA ILE A 2 -3.04 10.84 -2.01
C ILE A 2 -1.58 10.88 -1.60
N ARG A 3 -1.16 9.87 -0.83
CA ARG A 3 0.23 9.72 -0.37
C ARG A 3 0.78 8.39 -0.86
N VAL A 4 1.83 8.44 -1.69
CA VAL A 4 2.49 7.26 -2.23
C VAL A 4 3.95 7.33 -1.83
N VAL A 5 4.45 6.28 -1.20
CA VAL A 5 5.82 6.22 -0.70
C VAL A 5 6.47 4.89 -1.02
N VAL A 6 7.71 4.93 -1.47
CA VAL A 6 8.60 3.77 -1.59
C VAL A 6 9.76 4.04 -0.65
N GLN A 7 9.99 3.12 0.27
CA GLN A 7 11.01 3.34 1.31
C GLN A 7 11.73 2.03 1.66
N ASP A 8 12.95 2.14 2.16
CA ASP A 8 13.70 0.98 2.65
C ASP A 8 13.56 0.80 4.15
N GLY A 9 13.09 1.82 4.87
CA GLY A 9 12.86 1.75 6.30
C GLY A 9 11.55 1.06 6.65
N ALA A 10 11.41 0.69 7.92
CA ALA A 10 10.21 0.02 8.41
C ALA A 10 8.97 0.89 8.26
N ILE A 11 7.84 0.24 7.97
CA ILE A 11 6.53 0.90 7.89
C ILE A 11 5.87 0.80 9.25
N ASP A 12 5.58 1.94 9.88
CA ASP A 12 4.91 2.00 11.17
C ASP A 12 3.43 2.26 10.95
N PHE A 13 2.61 1.22 11.16
CA PHE A 13 1.18 1.28 10.93
C PHE A 13 0.51 2.39 11.75
N ALA A 14 0.84 2.51 13.02
CA ALA A 14 0.23 3.51 13.89
C ALA A 14 0.54 4.94 13.41
N THR A 15 1.79 5.21 13.09
CA THR A 15 2.19 6.52 12.59
C THR A 15 1.50 6.86 11.28
N GLU A 16 1.43 5.90 10.35
CA GLU A 16 0.80 6.14 9.05
C GLU A 16 -0.71 6.30 9.19
N THR A 17 -1.33 5.56 10.08
CA THR A 17 -2.77 5.69 10.35
C THR A 17 -3.08 7.07 10.92
N ASP A 18 -2.26 7.56 11.84
CA ASP A 18 -2.44 8.90 12.42
C ASP A 18 -2.24 9.99 11.37
N ARG A 19 -1.32 9.78 10.45
CA ARG A 19 -1.02 10.73 9.37
C ARG A 19 -2.11 10.74 8.30
N HIS A 20 -2.80 9.62 8.11
CA HIS A 20 -3.81 9.46 7.08
C HIS A 20 -5.06 10.27 7.43
N ASP A 21 -5.33 11.30 6.62
CA ASP A 21 -6.46 12.18 6.87
C ASP A 21 -7.63 11.82 5.94
N ALA A 22 -8.66 11.25 6.53
CA ALA A 22 -9.87 10.83 5.82
C ALA A 22 -10.94 11.92 5.77
N GLY A 23 -10.64 13.12 6.23
CA GLY A 23 -11.63 14.20 6.25
C GLY A 23 -12.68 14.06 7.34
N GLY A 24 -12.43 13.20 8.32
CA GLY A 24 -13.29 13.06 9.49
C GLY A 24 -14.59 12.31 9.26
N HIS A 25 -14.75 11.63 8.12
CA HIS A 25 -15.99 10.91 7.84
C HIS A 25 -15.77 9.70 6.96
N GLY A 26 -16.77 8.80 6.96
CA GLY A 26 -16.81 7.65 6.10
C GLY A 26 -16.11 6.45 6.67
N ALA A 27 -15.52 5.67 5.80
CA ALA A 27 -14.87 4.42 6.13
C ALA A 27 -13.43 4.40 5.65
N THR A 28 -12.55 3.77 6.40
CA THR A 28 -11.18 3.50 5.98
C THR A 28 -10.96 1.99 5.97
N ALA A 29 -10.58 1.47 4.80
CA ALA A 29 -10.15 0.09 4.66
C ALA A 29 -8.63 0.05 4.73
N SER A 30 -8.08 -0.94 5.41
CA SER A 30 -6.63 -1.09 5.51
C SER A 30 -6.20 -2.50 5.11
N PHE A 31 -5.02 -2.58 4.52
CA PHE A 31 -4.36 -3.84 4.22
C PHE A 31 -2.90 -3.74 4.60
N VAL A 32 -2.42 -4.73 5.33
CA VAL A 32 -1.00 -4.85 5.69
C VAL A 32 -0.50 -6.16 5.12
N GLY A 33 0.44 -6.08 4.18
CA GLY A 33 1.12 -7.25 3.64
C GLY A 33 2.44 -7.44 4.38
N ARG A 34 2.74 -8.69 4.73
CA ARG A 34 3.95 -9.03 5.47
C ARG A 34 4.80 -10.01 4.70
N VAL A 35 6.10 -9.99 4.97
CA VAL A 35 7.03 -10.97 4.41
C VAL A 35 6.69 -12.35 4.96
N ARG A 36 6.52 -13.32 4.06
CA ARG A 36 6.23 -14.70 4.44
C ARG A 36 7.47 -15.41 4.95
N GLY A 37 7.29 -16.30 5.94
CA GLY A 37 8.36 -17.13 6.46
C GLY A 37 8.11 -18.62 6.30
N ASP A 38 7.05 -19.00 5.58
CA ASP A 38 6.57 -20.37 5.50
C ASP A 38 7.38 -21.27 4.55
N ASP A 39 8.25 -20.72 3.71
CA ASP A 39 9.06 -21.48 2.76
C ASP A 39 10.53 -21.58 3.17
N GLY A 40 10.82 -21.47 4.47
CA GLY A 40 12.19 -21.47 4.96
C GLY A 40 12.95 -20.20 4.63
N VAL A 41 12.26 -19.17 4.19
CA VAL A 41 12.85 -17.87 3.88
C VAL A 41 13.27 -17.20 5.18
N THR A 42 14.55 -16.79 5.27
CA THR A 42 15.05 -16.05 6.42
C THR A 42 15.18 -14.56 6.13
N GLN A 43 15.20 -14.18 4.85
CA GLN A 43 15.31 -12.80 4.44
C GLN A 43 14.78 -12.65 3.01
N LEU A 44 14.08 -11.54 2.78
CA LEU A 44 13.63 -11.15 1.44
C LEU A 44 14.34 -9.87 1.07
N PHE A 45 14.85 -9.79 -0.17
CA PHE A 45 15.42 -8.57 -0.69
C PHE A 45 14.66 -8.16 -1.95
N LEU A 46 14.09 -6.95 -1.94
CA LEU A 46 13.41 -6.38 -3.11
C LEU A 46 14.26 -5.27 -3.70
N GLU A 47 14.58 -5.42 -4.99
CA GLU A 47 15.31 -4.39 -5.70
C GLU A 47 14.51 -3.11 -5.79
N HIS A 48 15.22 -2.00 -5.68
CA HIS A 48 14.65 -0.68 -5.79
C HIS A 48 14.93 -0.09 -7.16
N HIS A 49 13.88 0.06 -7.96
CA HIS A 49 13.93 0.81 -9.21
C HIS A 49 13.10 2.07 -9.02
N PRO A 50 13.68 3.14 -8.46
CA PRO A 50 12.90 4.26 -7.91
C PRO A 50 11.88 4.85 -8.87
N GLN A 51 12.32 5.18 -10.08
CA GLN A 51 11.43 5.85 -11.02
C GLN A 51 10.27 4.96 -11.47
N LEU A 52 10.58 3.73 -11.81
CA LEU A 52 9.56 2.80 -12.29
C LEU A 52 8.59 2.43 -11.17
N THR A 53 9.11 2.13 -9.99
CA THR A 53 8.32 1.73 -8.84
C THR A 53 7.38 2.83 -8.37
N GLU A 54 7.93 4.02 -8.14
CA GLU A 54 7.13 5.14 -7.67
C GLU A 54 6.08 5.54 -8.68
N ARG A 55 6.45 5.55 -9.96
CA ARG A 55 5.52 5.89 -11.03
C ARG A 55 4.38 4.88 -11.14
N GLY A 56 4.71 3.60 -11.09
CA GLY A 56 3.71 2.54 -11.15
C GLY A 56 2.74 2.62 -9.98
N LEU A 57 3.25 2.84 -8.78
CA LEU A 57 2.41 3.00 -7.59
C LEU A 57 1.55 4.25 -7.67
N ALA A 58 2.11 5.36 -8.14
CA ALA A 58 1.37 6.61 -8.28
C ALA A 58 0.23 6.46 -9.29
N ASP A 59 0.49 5.82 -10.42
CA ASP A 59 -0.53 5.58 -11.43
C ASP A 59 -1.67 4.72 -10.89
N LEU A 60 -1.35 3.67 -10.15
CA LEU A 60 -2.36 2.83 -9.49
C LEU A 60 -3.17 3.61 -8.46
N ALA A 61 -2.50 4.44 -7.66
CA ALA A 61 -3.16 5.22 -6.62
C ALA A 61 -4.15 6.21 -7.23
N HIS A 62 -3.75 6.90 -8.29
CA HIS A 62 -4.62 7.86 -8.97
C HIS A 62 -5.79 7.15 -9.65
N ALA A 63 -5.56 6.00 -10.28
CA ALA A 63 -6.62 5.22 -10.90
C ALA A 63 -7.67 4.79 -9.87
N ALA A 64 -7.24 4.31 -8.71
CA ALA A 64 -8.14 3.89 -7.64
C ALA A 64 -8.92 5.07 -7.08
N ALA A 65 -8.22 6.18 -6.80
CA ALA A 65 -8.84 7.37 -6.23
C ALA A 65 -9.93 7.95 -7.14
N ASP A 66 -9.68 7.96 -8.44
CA ASP A 66 -10.65 8.47 -9.41
C ASP A 66 -11.85 7.53 -9.57
N ARG A 67 -11.58 6.23 -9.64
CA ARG A 67 -12.65 5.24 -9.86
C ARG A 67 -13.64 5.18 -8.71
N TRP A 68 -13.15 5.23 -7.47
CA TRP A 68 -14.00 5.09 -6.29
C TRP A 68 -14.19 6.39 -5.52
N ARG A 69 -13.72 7.51 -6.08
CA ARG A 69 -13.86 8.84 -5.44
C ARG A 69 -13.40 8.82 -3.99
N LEU A 70 -12.18 8.36 -3.80
CA LEU A 70 -11.62 8.26 -2.45
C LEU A 70 -11.39 9.67 -1.86
N SER A 71 -11.70 9.82 -0.58
CA SER A 71 -11.40 11.05 0.14
C SER A 71 -9.94 11.11 0.56
N ALA A 72 -9.30 9.94 0.76
CA ALA A 72 -7.89 9.85 1.08
C ALA A 72 -7.35 8.47 0.70
N LEU A 73 -6.07 8.43 0.34
CA LEU A 73 -5.40 7.17 0.00
C LEU A 73 -3.94 7.25 0.44
N THR A 74 -3.51 6.24 1.17
CA THR A 74 -2.10 6.05 1.53
C THR A 74 -1.65 4.69 0.98
N LEU A 75 -0.57 4.71 0.21
CA LEU A 75 0.01 3.51 -0.39
C LEU A 75 1.51 3.55 -0.16
N ILE A 76 2.02 2.62 0.65
CA ILE A 76 3.44 2.57 1.00
C ILE A 76 3.97 1.19 0.67
N HIS A 77 5.07 1.15 -0.06
CA HIS A 77 5.75 -0.10 -0.39
C HIS A 77 7.19 -0.03 0.09
N ARG A 78 7.63 -1.11 0.71
CA ARG A 78 8.99 -1.23 1.20
C ARG A 78 9.86 -1.94 0.19
N VAL A 79 11.13 -1.56 0.11
CA VAL A 79 12.16 -2.20 -0.72
C VAL A 79 13.37 -2.50 0.15
N GLY A 80 14.34 -3.23 -0.40
CA GLY A 80 15.55 -3.58 0.32
C GLY A 80 15.40 -4.87 1.11
N ALA A 81 16.20 -5.03 2.15
CA ALA A 81 16.26 -6.25 2.94
C ALA A 81 15.16 -6.27 4.01
N MET A 82 14.44 -7.37 4.10
CA MET A 82 13.35 -7.54 5.06
C MET A 82 13.36 -8.96 5.61
N ALA A 83 12.98 -9.09 6.88
CA ALA A 83 12.84 -10.38 7.55
C ALA A 83 11.38 -10.83 7.55
N PRO A 84 11.11 -12.14 7.69
CA PRO A 84 9.75 -12.62 7.82
C PRO A 84 8.99 -11.90 8.92
N GLY A 85 7.72 -11.57 8.64
CA GLY A 85 6.86 -10.85 9.58
C GLY A 85 6.91 -9.34 9.45
N GLU A 86 7.93 -8.80 8.80
CA GLU A 86 7.98 -7.34 8.58
C GLU A 86 6.97 -6.90 7.55
N THR A 87 6.43 -5.70 7.73
CA THR A 87 5.46 -5.13 6.81
C THR A 87 6.13 -4.74 5.50
N ILE A 88 5.64 -5.25 4.39
CA ILE A 88 6.16 -4.97 3.06
C ILE A 88 5.31 -3.94 2.31
N VAL A 89 4.01 -3.91 2.58
CA VAL A 89 3.09 -2.98 1.93
C VAL A 89 1.99 -2.57 2.90
N LEU A 90 1.58 -1.31 2.80
CA LEU A 90 0.47 -0.76 3.57
C LEU A 90 -0.45 0.00 2.64
N VAL A 91 -1.74 -0.30 2.71
CA VAL A 91 -2.79 0.43 1.97
C VAL A 91 -3.81 0.95 2.98
N LEU A 92 -4.10 2.25 2.92
CA LEU A 92 -5.20 2.87 3.66
C LEU A 92 -6.05 3.61 2.65
N ALA A 93 -7.28 3.15 2.44
CA ALA A 93 -8.21 3.74 1.48
C ALA A 93 -9.46 4.22 2.19
N SER A 94 -9.79 5.50 2.03
CA SER A 94 -10.93 6.12 2.70
C SER A 94 -11.94 6.67 1.70
N SER A 95 -13.20 6.50 2.03
CA SER A 95 -14.32 6.94 1.21
C SER A 95 -15.50 7.26 2.13
N PRO A 96 -16.48 8.10 1.69
CA PRO A 96 -17.70 8.29 2.48
C PRO A 96 -18.43 6.98 2.79
N HIS A 97 -18.29 5.94 1.95
CA HIS A 97 -18.98 4.66 2.12
C HIS A 97 -18.00 3.50 2.10
N ARG A 98 -18.28 2.50 2.95
CA ARG A 98 -17.39 1.34 3.10
C ARG A 98 -17.19 0.52 1.82
N ALA A 99 -18.20 0.45 0.97
CA ALA A 99 -18.12 -0.35 -0.25
C ALA A 99 -17.00 0.13 -1.16
N GLU A 100 -16.89 1.44 -1.36
CA GLU A 100 -15.84 2.03 -2.19
C GLU A 100 -14.47 1.89 -1.56
N ALA A 101 -14.38 2.08 -0.25
CA ALA A 101 -13.11 1.92 0.46
C ALA A 101 -12.57 0.49 0.34
N LEU A 102 -13.43 -0.50 0.54
CA LEU A 102 -13.05 -1.92 0.42
C LEU A 102 -12.72 -2.28 -1.02
N ALA A 103 -13.51 -1.82 -1.99
CA ALA A 103 -13.27 -2.10 -3.40
C ALA A 103 -11.94 -1.53 -3.87
N ALA A 104 -11.63 -0.30 -3.50
CA ALA A 104 -10.37 0.34 -3.86
C ALA A 104 -9.17 -0.40 -3.25
N CYS A 105 -9.29 -0.80 -2.00
CA CYS A 105 -8.24 -1.55 -1.31
C CYS A 105 -7.97 -2.89 -2.02
N THR A 106 -9.02 -3.63 -2.35
CA THR A 106 -8.89 -4.90 -3.08
C THR A 106 -8.26 -4.71 -4.45
N PHE A 107 -8.68 -3.70 -5.19
CA PHE A 107 -8.12 -3.37 -6.49
C PHE A 107 -6.61 -3.11 -6.40
N LEU A 108 -6.20 -2.30 -5.43
CA LEU A 108 -4.79 -1.95 -5.26
C LEU A 108 -3.94 -3.17 -4.92
N ILE A 109 -4.41 -4.02 -4.02
CA ILE A 109 -3.70 -5.25 -3.64
C ILE A 109 -3.51 -6.15 -4.84
N ASP A 110 -4.57 -6.37 -5.63
CA ASP A 110 -4.50 -7.25 -6.80
C ASP A 110 -3.55 -6.70 -7.86
N ARG A 111 -3.60 -5.40 -8.10
CA ARG A 111 -2.74 -4.77 -9.11
C ARG A 111 -1.29 -4.70 -8.71
N LEU A 112 -1.00 -4.55 -7.41
CA LEU A 112 0.37 -4.56 -6.92
C LEU A 112 1.06 -5.88 -7.25
N LYS A 113 0.33 -6.98 -7.21
CA LYS A 113 0.88 -8.30 -7.52
C LYS A 113 1.14 -8.52 -9.00
N THR A 114 0.35 -7.89 -9.86
CA THR A 114 0.39 -8.17 -11.30
C THR A 114 1.05 -7.07 -12.12
N ASP A 115 0.70 -5.80 -11.88
CA ASP A 115 1.10 -4.70 -12.73
C ASP A 115 2.44 -4.08 -12.33
N VAL A 116 2.72 -4.01 -11.05
CA VAL A 116 3.93 -3.35 -10.55
C VAL A 116 5.04 -4.37 -10.28
N MET A 117 4.69 -5.63 -10.06
CA MET A 117 5.60 -6.75 -9.88
C MET A 117 6.59 -6.58 -8.71
N LEU A 118 6.21 -5.81 -7.71
CA LEU A 118 7.05 -5.54 -6.56
C LEU A 118 6.88 -6.55 -5.44
N TRP A 119 5.74 -7.23 -5.43
CA TRP A 119 5.35 -8.09 -4.32
C TRP A 119 4.69 -9.34 -4.87
N LYS A 120 5.17 -10.48 -4.39
CA LYS A 120 4.66 -11.78 -4.83
C LYS A 120 3.96 -12.54 -3.72
#